data_63d526df731fcb7b1fbc4adf54c5b8ab
#
_entry.id   63d526df731fcb7b1fbc4adf54c5b8ab
#
_cell.length_a   1.000
_cell.length_b   1.000
_cell.length_c   1.000
_cell.angle_alpha   90.00
_cell.angle_beta   90.00
_cell.angle_gamma   90.00
#
_symmetry.space_group_name_H-M   'P 1'
#
loop_
_entity.id
_entity.type
_entity.pdbx_description
1 polymer ?
#
loop_
_entity_poly.entity_id
_entity_poly.type
_entity_poly.pdbx_seq_one_letter_code
_entity_poly.pdbx_strand_id
1 'polypeptide(L)'
;MASEPVPDIPDPTADLNWSDFKGPIHDIFAANAKNHPDRACVVETASGSSPERAFTYKHIFEATSVLSHHLVQNGIQRGEVVMIFAHRGVDLVVAILAVLAAGATFSVLDPL
;
A
#
# COMPACT_ATOMS: atom_id res chain seq x y z
N MET A 1 -15.72 -0.97 26.26
CA MET A 1 -15.54 -0.75 24.82
C MET A 1 -15.20 -2.08 24.17
N ALA A 2 -16.05 -2.53 23.25
CA ALA A 2 -15.83 -3.80 22.59
C ALA A 2 -14.61 -3.66 21.68
N SER A 3 -13.58 -4.47 21.91
CA SER A 3 -12.47 -4.56 20.99
C SER A 3 -12.95 -5.29 19.74
N GLU A 4 -12.51 -4.85 18.57
CA GLU A 4 -12.75 -5.60 17.35
C GLU A 4 -12.16 -7.00 17.52
N PRO A 5 -12.84 -8.03 17.01
CA PRO A 5 -12.24 -9.36 17.03
C PRO A 5 -10.90 -9.32 16.29
N VAL A 6 -9.88 -9.86 16.93
CA VAL A 6 -8.58 -10.00 16.29
C VAL A 6 -8.81 -10.92 15.09
N PRO A 7 -8.45 -10.47 13.85
CA PRO A 7 -8.59 -11.34 12.71
C PRO A 7 -7.75 -12.61 12.92
N ASP A 8 -8.23 -13.71 12.40
CA ASP A 8 -7.49 -14.97 12.47
C ASP A 8 -6.08 -14.75 11.89
N ILE A 9 -5.11 -14.76 12.78
CA ILE A 9 -3.71 -14.65 12.36
C ILE A 9 -3.25 -16.06 12.04
N PRO A 10 -2.79 -16.30 10.81
CA PRO A 10 -2.27 -17.63 10.47
C PRO A 10 -1.15 -18.00 11.43
N ASP A 11 -1.08 -19.30 11.75
CA ASP A 11 0.01 -19.82 12.57
C ASP A 11 1.35 -19.50 11.88
N PRO A 12 2.24 -18.72 12.54
CA PRO A 12 3.51 -18.34 11.91
C PRO A 12 4.46 -19.53 11.72
N THR A 13 4.17 -20.67 12.36
CA THR A 13 4.98 -21.88 12.22
C THR A 13 4.44 -22.84 11.16
N ALA A 14 3.27 -22.53 10.59
CA ALA A 14 2.68 -23.36 9.55
C ALA A 14 3.43 -23.19 8.23
N ASP A 15 3.55 -24.29 7.47
CA ASP A 15 4.12 -24.22 6.14
C ASP A 15 3.22 -23.41 5.22
N LEU A 16 3.83 -22.43 4.53
CA LEU A 16 3.13 -21.65 3.52
C LEU A 16 3.11 -22.44 2.22
N ASN A 17 1.95 -22.45 1.58
CA ASN A 17 1.84 -23.06 0.26
C ASN A 17 2.32 -22.04 -0.79
N TRP A 18 3.62 -22.04 -1.07
CA TRP A 18 4.25 -21.09 -1.98
C TRP A 18 3.82 -21.25 -3.43
N SER A 19 3.24 -22.40 -3.78
CA SER A 19 2.73 -22.62 -5.12
C SER A 19 1.32 -22.06 -5.32
N ASP A 20 0.66 -21.62 -4.25
CA ASP A 20 -0.69 -21.08 -4.30
C ASP A 20 -0.64 -19.59 -4.63
N PHE A 21 -0.75 -19.27 -5.93
CA PHE A 21 -0.66 -17.89 -6.40
C PHE A 21 -1.91 -17.10 -6.02
N LYS A 22 -1.72 -16.04 -5.25
CA LYS A 22 -2.81 -15.20 -4.75
C LYS A 22 -3.04 -13.94 -5.58
N GLY A 23 -2.27 -13.72 -6.61
CA GLY A 23 -2.32 -12.51 -7.42
C GLY A 23 -1.29 -11.47 -7.00
N PRO A 24 -1.17 -10.39 -7.75
CA PRO A 24 -0.22 -9.32 -7.40
C PRO A 24 -0.65 -8.58 -6.14
N ILE A 25 0.32 -8.03 -5.43
CA ILE A 25 0.11 -7.37 -4.13
C ILE A 25 -0.93 -6.25 -4.23
N HIS A 26 -0.89 -5.46 -5.31
CA HIS A 26 -1.82 -4.34 -5.46
C HIS A 26 -3.27 -4.79 -5.71
N ASP A 27 -3.49 -5.99 -6.25
CA ASP A 27 -4.83 -6.56 -6.38
C ASP A 27 -5.37 -7.01 -5.02
N ILE A 28 -4.50 -7.59 -4.19
CA ILE A 28 -4.87 -7.98 -2.83
C ILE A 28 -5.23 -6.73 -2.02
N PHE A 29 -4.43 -5.68 -2.17
CA PHE A 29 -4.72 -4.39 -1.52
C PHE A 29 -6.08 -3.83 -1.98
N ALA A 30 -6.35 -3.83 -3.29
CA ALA A 30 -7.61 -3.34 -3.83
C ALA A 30 -8.81 -4.12 -3.30
N ALA A 31 -8.69 -5.44 -3.18
CA ALA A 31 -9.73 -6.28 -2.61
C ALA A 31 -9.99 -5.94 -1.13
N ASN A 32 -8.93 -5.72 -0.35
CA ASN A 32 -9.07 -5.32 1.05
C ASN A 32 -9.72 -3.93 1.18
N ALA A 33 -9.39 -3.01 0.30
CA ALA A 33 -9.99 -1.68 0.28
C ALA A 33 -11.49 -1.74 -0.04
N LYS A 34 -11.88 -2.64 -0.93
CA LYS A 34 -13.28 -2.86 -1.27
C LYS A 34 -14.06 -3.47 -0.12
N ASN A 35 -13.48 -4.46 0.56
CA ASN A 35 -14.16 -5.23 1.61
C ASN A 35 -14.10 -4.55 2.97
N HIS A 36 -13.06 -3.75 3.22
CA HIS A 36 -12.82 -3.12 4.53
C HIS A 36 -12.39 -1.65 4.37
N PRO A 37 -13.22 -0.80 3.73
CA PRO A 37 -12.81 0.57 3.38
C PRO A 37 -12.49 1.45 4.59
N ASP A 38 -13.13 1.20 5.71
CA ASP A 38 -13.00 2.05 6.90
C ASP A 38 -11.93 1.59 7.89
N ARG A 39 -11.26 0.47 7.60
CA ARG A 39 -10.16 0.00 8.45
C ARG A 39 -8.91 0.86 8.24
N ALA A 40 -8.13 1.00 9.32
CA ALA A 40 -6.84 1.66 9.23
C ALA A 40 -5.90 0.84 8.34
N CYS A 41 -5.32 1.51 7.35
CA CYS A 41 -4.36 0.90 6.43
C CYS A 41 -2.93 1.33 6.76
N VAL A 42 -2.74 2.63 6.95
CA VAL A 42 -1.43 3.21 7.28
C VAL A 42 -1.58 4.05 8.52
N VAL A 43 -0.73 3.81 9.50
CA VAL A 43 -0.66 4.62 10.72
C VAL A 43 0.75 5.21 10.80
N GLU A 44 0.82 6.54 10.72
CA GLU A 44 2.05 7.26 10.97
C GLU A 44 2.10 7.56 12.46
N THR A 45 3.04 6.95 13.16
CA THR A 45 3.17 7.14 14.60
C THR A 45 3.64 8.55 14.94
N ALA A 46 3.26 9.04 16.11
CA ALA A 46 3.71 10.36 16.57
C ALA A 46 5.23 10.42 16.64
N SER A 47 5.79 11.52 16.16
CA SER A 47 7.24 11.72 16.15
C SER A 47 7.54 13.21 16.33
N GLY A 48 8.35 13.54 17.31
CA GLY A 48 8.68 14.94 17.61
C GLY A 48 7.42 15.76 17.85
N SER A 49 7.22 16.82 17.06
CA SER A 49 6.04 17.66 17.14
C SER A 49 4.88 17.20 16.25
N SER A 50 5.09 16.12 15.48
CA SER A 50 4.08 15.60 14.57
C SER A 50 3.14 14.64 15.29
N PRO A 51 1.82 14.85 15.24
CA PRO A 51 0.87 13.93 15.85
C PRO A 51 0.74 12.65 15.05
N GLU A 52 0.20 11.62 15.69
CA GLU A 52 -0.17 10.39 15.01
C GLU A 52 -1.25 10.67 13.94
N ARG A 53 -1.10 10.06 12.78
CA ARG A 53 -2.09 10.13 11.71
C ARG A 53 -2.44 8.73 11.24
N ALA A 54 -3.73 8.48 11.06
CA ALA A 54 -4.21 7.20 10.55
C ALA A 54 -4.96 7.41 9.24
N PHE A 55 -4.71 6.53 8.28
CA PHE A 55 -5.33 6.59 6.95
C PHE A 55 -6.06 5.28 6.70
N THR A 56 -7.30 5.36 6.25
CA THR A 56 -8.11 4.18 5.95
C THR A 56 -7.72 3.55 4.62
N TYR A 57 -8.12 2.29 4.43
CA TYR A 57 -7.95 1.61 3.14
C TYR A 57 -8.58 2.39 2.00
N LYS A 58 -9.75 2.99 2.26
CA LYS A 58 -10.43 3.82 1.25
C LYS A 58 -9.56 5.01 0.84
N HIS A 59 -9.01 5.74 1.80
CA HIS A 59 -8.16 6.89 1.52
C HIS A 59 -6.92 6.51 0.73
N ILE A 60 -6.25 5.43 1.14
CA ILE A 60 -5.04 4.98 0.47
C ILE A 60 -5.37 4.47 -0.94
N PHE A 61 -6.46 3.75 -1.10
CA PHE A 61 -6.89 3.26 -2.41
C PHE A 61 -7.21 4.42 -3.37
N GLU A 62 -7.93 5.43 -2.90
CA GLU A 62 -8.24 6.62 -3.71
C GLU A 62 -6.97 7.34 -4.14
N ALA A 63 -6.06 7.59 -3.22
CA ALA A 63 -4.79 8.26 -3.52
C ALA A 63 -3.95 7.43 -4.50
N THR A 64 -3.87 6.13 -4.28
CA THR A 64 -3.15 5.19 -5.16
C THR A 64 -3.74 5.20 -6.57
N SER A 65 -5.07 5.20 -6.67
CA SER A 65 -5.75 5.19 -7.97
C SER A 65 -5.51 6.47 -8.76
N VAL A 66 -5.53 7.62 -8.09
CA VAL A 66 -5.25 8.91 -8.72
C VAL A 66 -3.82 8.95 -9.25
N LEU A 67 -2.85 8.56 -8.44
CA LEU A 67 -1.45 8.57 -8.86
C LEU A 67 -1.17 7.55 -9.95
N SER A 68 -1.72 6.35 -9.84
CA SER A 68 -1.59 5.32 -10.87
C SER A 68 -2.14 5.79 -12.21
N HIS A 69 -3.31 6.39 -12.20
CA HIS A 69 -3.93 6.95 -13.40
C HIS A 69 -3.06 8.04 -14.02
N HIS A 70 -2.49 8.91 -13.18
CA HIS A 70 -1.56 9.96 -13.64
C HIS A 70 -0.33 9.37 -14.33
N LEU A 71 0.26 8.32 -13.76
CA LEU A 71 1.41 7.65 -14.36
C LEU A 71 1.06 7.05 -15.72
N VAL A 72 -0.08 6.38 -15.81
CA VAL A 72 -0.52 5.76 -17.06
C VAL A 72 -0.78 6.83 -18.13
N GLN A 73 -1.42 7.93 -17.77
CA GLN A 73 -1.68 9.03 -18.71
C GLN A 73 -0.42 9.72 -19.18
N ASN A 74 0.64 9.70 -18.39
CA ASN A 74 1.93 10.27 -18.79
C ASN A 74 2.83 9.27 -19.52
N GLY A 75 2.27 8.13 -19.94
CA GLY A 75 2.94 7.22 -20.84
C GLY A 75 3.86 6.20 -20.21
N ILE A 76 3.67 5.90 -18.91
CA ILE A 76 4.49 4.88 -18.26
C ILE A 76 4.35 3.55 -19.00
N GLN A 77 5.47 2.87 -19.24
CA GLN A 77 5.47 1.58 -19.92
C GLN A 77 5.54 0.45 -18.92
N ARG A 78 4.98 -0.69 -19.29
CA ARG A 78 5.04 -1.90 -18.47
C ARG A 78 6.49 -2.25 -18.16
N GLY A 79 6.78 -2.47 -16.87
CA GLY A 79 8.14 -2.81 -16.44
C GLY A 79 9.11 -1.65 -16.37
N GLU A 80 8.70 -0.44 -16.75
CA GLU A 80 9.54 0.74 -16.62
C GLU A 80 9.85 1.01 -15.14
N VAL A 81 11.08 1.42 -14.83
CA VAL A 81 11.50 1.67 -13.47
C VAL A 81 11.15 3.10 -13.07
N VAL A 82 10.36 3.23 -12.01
CA VAL A 82 10.03 4.53 -11.42
C VAL A 82 10.82 4.70 -10.14
N MET A 83 11.62 5.75 -10.07
CA MET A 83 12.37 6.09 -8.88
C MET A 83 11.47 6.85 -7.90
N ILE A 84 11.37 6.35 -6.67
CA ILE A 84 10.62 7.00 -5.60
C ILE A 84 11.61 7.61 -4.63
N PHE A 85 11.51 8.92 -4.45
CA PHE A 85 12.33 9.66 -3.48
C PHE A 85 11.39 10.20 -2.41
N ALA A 86 11.28 9.47 -1.30
CA ALA A 86 10.32 9.80 -0.24
C ALA A 86 10.80 9.32 1.12
N HIS A 87 10.45 10.08 2.15
CA HIS A 87 10.62 9.64 3.53
C HIS A 87 9.64 8.51 3.85
N ARG A 88 9.93 7.77 4.92
CA ARG A 88 9.00 6.77 5.44
C ARG A 88 7.70 7.45 5.84
N GLY A 89 6.58 6.92 5.39
CA GLY A 89 5.28 7.47 5.70
C GLY A 89 4.25 7.10 4.67
N VAL A 90 3.11 7.76 4.73
CA VAL A 90 1.97 7.46 3.85
C VAL A 90 2.30 7.70 2.38
N ASP A 91 3.07 8.73 2.08
CA ASP A 91 3.42 9.05 0.69
C ASP A 91 4.23 7.94 0.04
N LEU A 92 5.14 7.33 0.79
CA LEU A 92 5.92 6.19 0.28
C LEU A 92 5.02 5.00 -0.04
N VAL A 93 4.08 4.68 0.86
CA VAL A 93 3.16 3.57 0.66
C VAL A 93 2.29 3.79 -0.59
N VAL A 94 1.72 4.99 -0.72
CA VAL A 94 0.90 5.35 -1.88
C VAL A 94 1.71 5.26 -3.18
N ALA A 95 2.94 5.76 -3.17
CA ALA A 95 3.80 5.75 -4.35
C ALA A 95 4.12 4.31 -4.79
N ILE A 96 4.47 3.44 -3.85
CA ILE A 96 4.77 2.03 -4.16
C ILE A 96 3.55 1.34 -4.77
N LEU A 97 2.40 1.47 -4.14
CA LEU A 97 1.17 0.83 -4.62
C LEU A 97 0.75 1.37 -5.98
N ALA A 98 0.90 2.68 -6.20
CA ALA A 98 0.53 3.30 -7.46
C ALA A 98 1.41 2.84 -8.62
N VAL A 99 2.72 2.72 -8.39
CA VAL A 99 3.66 2.22 -9.40
C VAL A 99 3.33 0.78 -9.77
N LEU A 100 3.05 -0.06 -8.79
CA LEU A 100 2.67 -1.46 -9.04
C LEU A 100 1.33 -1.54 -9.79
N ALA A 101 0.34 -0.74 -9.41
CA ALA A 101 -0.96 -0.71 -10.08
C ALA A 101 -0.84 -0.23 -11.53
N ALA A 102 0.13 0.60 -11.84
CA ALA A 102 0.40 1.06 -13.21
C ALA A 102 1.17 0.03 -14.04
N GLY A 103 1.56 -1.10 -13.46
CA GLY A 103 2.30 -2.14 -14.15
C GLY A 103 3.79 -1.87 -14.28
N ALA A 104 4.32 -0.94 -13.49
CA ALA A 104 5.72 -0.56 -13.53
C ALA A 104 6.51 -1.16 -12.36
N THR A 105 7.79 -0.91 -12.34
CA THR A 105 8.72 -1.36 -11.30
C THR A 105 9.14 -0.17 -10.46
N PHE A 106 9.20 -0.31 -9.14
CA PHE A 106 9.65 0.77 -8.29
C PHE A 106 11.08 0.55 -7.79
N SER A 107 11.76 1.66 -7.55
CA SER A 107 13.04 1.71 -6.84
C SER A 107 12.98 2.88 -5.86
N VAL A 108 13.42 2.65 -4.63
CA VAL A 108 13.27 3.65 -3.57
C VAL A 108 14.63 4.24 -3.21
N LEU A 109 14.69 5.58 -3.16
CA LEU A 109 15.79 6.32 -2.58
C LEU A 109 15.31 6.96 -1.28
N ASP A 110 16.06 6.70 -0.20
CA ASP A 110 15.76 7.27 1.11
C ASP A 110 16.39 8.66 1.20
N PRO A 111 15.62 9.73 1.39
CA PRO A 111 16.17 11.06 1.67
C PRO A 111 16.66 11.10 3.11
N LEU A 112 17.95 11.04 3.30
CA LEU A 112 18.58 11.07 4.63
C LEU A 112 18.34 12.38 5.39
#